data_50038137f1d001417d0a479216052f2d
#
_entry.id   50038137f1d001417d0a479216052f2d
#
_cell.length_a   1.000
_cell.length_b   1.000
_cell.length_c   1.000
_cell.angle_alpha   90.00
_cell.angle_beta   90.00
_cell.angle_gamma   90.00
#
_symmetry.space_group_name_H-M   'P 1'
#
loop_
_entity.id
_entity.type
_entity.pdbx_description
1 polymer ?
#
loop_
_entity_poly.entity_id
_entity_poly.type
_entity_poly.pdbx_seq_one_letter_code
_entity_poly.pdbx_strand_id
1 'polypeptide(L)'
;MRISARLAVSLALLGACTPAPTSPTPDPRKVDEPVKQAPAPEPAREAPPVRKDGTIYAEAMQMGTRFSINLWLGDRPASEGGAAIEAALAEIERVEQIASEWRPTSELSQLNANAGGPMRPLSPELFELLQRSKVIAEATGGAFDPSFYGVGQLWKFDPGATPPKPEEISAKLHLVDWRAIELDPNTGQGRLQKPGMKLGLGAIAKGYGVDRAALVLVQRGFNNHIVEGGGDTYVSGTKAGKPWMVGIQRPDRPGSLAAIPSSDRAIVTSGDYQRFFEFQGKRYAHILDPATGWPIPEERSAQSVTVLAKDATDADAYATAVAVMGPEKGMAFVEAHPDLEAVIINRAGEVMVSKDLQPTLVWPPTKAPAGADDPARAPTKSP
;
A
#
# COMPACT_ATOMS: atom_id res chain seq x y z
N MET A 1 -76.93 -8.36 0.41
CA MET A 1 -78.16 -7.53 0.83
C MET A 1 -77.63 -6.11 1.12
N ARG A 2 -78.11 -5.13 0.32
CA ARG A 2 -78.07 -3.66 0.44
C ARG A 2 -76.63 -3.01 0.51
N ILE A 3 -76.06 -2.51 -0.55
CA ILE A 3 -76.11 -1.23 -1.31
C ILE A 3 -76.45 -0.03 -0.42
N SER A 4 -75.60 0.90 -0.29
CA SER A 4 -75.84 2.33 -0.20
C SER A 4 -74.62 3.16 -0.63
N ALA A 5 -74.78 3.80 -1.77
CA ALA A 5 -73.92 4.87 -2.29
C ALA A 5 -74.23 6.18 -1.53
N ARG A 6 -73.27 7.04 -1.31
CA ARG A 6 -73.46 8.47 -1.09
C ARG A 6 -72.40 9.27 -1.85
N LEU A 7 -72.94 10.10 -2.71
CA LEU A 7 -72.37 11.24 -3.42
C LEU A 7 -71.56 12.16 -2.45
N ALA A 8 -70.46 12.67 -2.87
CA ALA A 8 -69.78 13.82 -2.29
C ALA A 8 -69.41 14.82 -3.39
N VAL A 9 -69.88 16.03 -3.15
CA VAL A 9 -69.89 17.22 -3.96
C VAL A 9 -68.52 17.79 -4.20
N SER A 10 -68.18 18.12 -5.45
CA SER A 10 -66.98 18.90 -5.84
C SER A 10 -67.23 20.40 -5.45
N LEU A 11 -66.26 20.92 -4.71
CA LEU A 11 -66.11 22.36 -4.50
C LEU A 11 -64.84 22.84 -5.21
N ALA A 12 -64.98 23.58 -6.28
CA ALA A 12 -63.86 24.22 -7.00
C ALA A 12 -63.43 25.47 -6.25
N LEU A 13 -62.15 25.48 -5.84
CA LEU A 13 -61.50 26.69 -5.35
C LEU A 13 -60.56 27.23 -6.46
N LEU A 14 -61.01 28.42 -6.99
CA LEU A 14 -60.19 29.26 -7.86
C LEU A 14 -59.02 29.84 -7.05
N GLY A 15 -57.81 29.31 -7.29
CA GLY A 15 -56.56 29.83 -6.77
C GLY A 15 -55.94 30.81 -7.78
N ALA A 16 -55.72 32.05 -7.37
CA ALA A 16 -55.16 33.14 -8.15
C ALA A 16 -53.69 32.80 -8.58
N CYS A 17 -53.44 32.96 -9.88
CA CYS A 17 -52.07 32.93 -10.43
C CYS A 17 -51.28 34.15 -9.98
N THR A 18 -50.26 33.96 -9.15
CA THR A 18 -49.19 34.96 -8.97
C THR A 18 -48.12 34.75 -10.07
N PRO A 19 -47.69 35.81 -10.78
CA PRO A 19 -46.64 35.65 -11.79
C PRO A 19 -45.29 35.34 -11.15
N ALA A 20 -44.54 34.41 -11.76
CA ALA A 20 -43.18 34.07 -11.39
C ALA A 20 -42.23 35.29 -11.53
N PRO A 21 -41.22 35.42 -10.67
CA PRO A 21 -40.24 36.51 -10.80
C PRO A 21 -39.43 36.35 -12.10
N THR A 22 -39.45 37.40 -12.91
CA THR A 22 -38.68 37.53 -14.15
C THR A 22 -37.20 37.58 -13.81
N SER A 23 -36.38 36.67 -14.37
CA SER A 23 -34.93 36.73 -14.33
C SER A 23 -34.42 38.05 -14.91
N PRO A 24 -33.40 38.69 -14.28
CA PRO A 24 -32.86 39.92 -14.81
C PRO A 24 -32.17 39.66 -16.15
N THR A 25 -32.48 40.50 -17.15
CA THR A 25 -31.81 40.52 -18.45
C THR A 25 -30.33 40.87 -18.26
N PRO A 26 -29.40 40.19 -18.91
CA PRO A 26 -27.96 40.51 -18.81
C PRO A 26 -27.66 41.90 -19.34
N ASP A 27 -26.90 42.69 -18.58
CA ASP A 27 -26.44 44.02 -19.00
C ASP A 27 -25.42 43.87 -20.13
N PRO A 28 -25.66 44.43 -21.34
CA PRO A 28 -24.75 44.32 -22.49
C PRO A 28 -23.44 45.05 -22.32
N ARG A 29 -23.16 45.67 -21.19
CA ARG A 29 -21.93 46.41 -20.91
C ARG A 29 -20.94 45.67 -20.01
N LYS A 30 -21.20 44.44 -19.57
CA LYS A 30 -20.21 43.59 -18.95
C LYS A 30 -19.32 43.01 -20.05
N VAL A 31 -18.20 43.68 -20.26
CA VAL A 31 -17.09 43.22 -21.09
C VAL A 31 -16.64 41.85 -20.52
N ASP A 32 -16.60 40.85 -21.38
CA ASP A 32 -16.10 39.53 -21.06
C ASP A 32 -14.71 39.66 -20.41
N GLU A 33 -14.60 39.21 -19.16
CA GLU A 33 -13.28 38.94 -18.61
C GLU A 33 -12.60 37.91 -19.53
N PRO A 34 -11.33 38.15 -19.92
CA PRO A 34 -10.64 37.20 -20.78
C PRO A 34 -10.62 35.84 -20.10
N VAL A 35 -11.21 34.85 -20.75
CA VAL A 35 -11.13 33.42 -20.36
C VAL A 35 -9.65 33.16 -20.12
N LYS A 36 -9.26 32.89 -18.86
CA LYS A 36 -7.90 32.46 -18.54
C LYS A 36 -7.62 31.27 -19.43
N GLN A 37 -6.71 31.48 -20.40
CA GLN A 37 -6.22 30.41 -21.23
C GLN A 37 -5.74 29.30 -20.30
N ALA A 38 -6.22 28.07 -20.57
CA ALA A 38 -5.69 26.89 -19.92
C ALA A 38 -4.15 26.96 -20.02
N PRO A 39 -3.40 26.63 -18.95
CA PRO A 39 -1.95 26.62 -19.02
C PRO A 39 -1.53 25.80 -20.22
N ALA A 40 -0.56 26.32 -20.97
CA ALA A 40 0.02 25.59 -22.12
C ALA A 40 0.43 24.18 -21.62
N PRO A 41 0.22 23.13 -22.41
CA PRO A 41 0.65 21.79 -22.04
C PRO A 41 2.13 21.87 -21.69
N GLU A 42 2.50 21.38 -20.49
CA GLU A 42 3.91 21.26 -20.11
C GLU A 42 4.66 20.54 -21.24
N PRO A 43 5.87 20.99 -21.60
CA PRO A 43 6.66 20.32 -22.61
C PRO A 43 6.80 18.84 -22.23
N ALA A 44 6.50 17.95 -23.16
CA ALA A 44 6.62 16.52 -22.95
C ALA A 44 8.01 16.24 -22.38
N ARG A 45 8.07 15.63 -21.18
CA ARG A 45 9.35 15.22 -20.58
C ARG A 45 10.08 14.32 -21.55
N GLU A 46 11.37 14.52 -21.73
CA GLU A 46 12.18 13.61 -22.56
C GLU A 46 12.03 12.18 -22.04
N ALA A 47 11.85 11.24 -22.95
CA ALA A 47 11.73 9.83 -22.58
C ALA A 47 12.99 9.38 -21.82
N PRO A 48 12.85 8.55 -20.77
CA PRO A 48 14.00 8.01 -20.04
C PRO A 48 14.97 7.29 -21.02
N PRO A 49 16.30 7.38 -20.76
CA PRO A 49 17.28 6.74 -21.63
C PRO A 49 17.13 5.22 -21.61
N VAL A 50 17.27 4.59 -22.78
CA VAL A 50 17.24 3.13 -22.91
C VAL A 50 18.55 2.57 -22.36
N ARG A 51 18.45 1.63 -21.42
CA ARG A 51 19.57 0.92 -20.81
C ARG A 51 20.09 -0.17 -21.76
N LYS A 52 21.29 -0.64 -21.53
CA LYS A 52 21.94 -1.69 -22.35
C LYS A 52 21.14 -2.99 -22.44
N ASP A 53 20.31 -3.27 -21.45
CA ASP A 53 19.45 -4.46 -21.37
C ASP A 53 18.05 -4.26 -21.99
N GLY A 54 17.85 -3.17 -22.70
CA GLY A 54 16.58 -2.85 -23.38
C GLY A 54 15.49 -2.32 -22.45
N THR A 55 15.82 -1.97 -21.22
CA THR A 55 14.87 -1.38 -20.28
C THR A 55 14.97 0.15 -20.24
N ILE A 56 13.87 0.79 -19.84
CA ILE A 56 13.85 2.17 -19.36
C ILE A 56 13.44 2.17 -17.88
N TYR A 57 13.86 3.21 -17.15
CA TYR A 57 13.63 3.35 -15.72
C TYR A 57 13.27 4.79 -15.37
N ALA A 58 12.27 4.94 -14.53
CA ALA A 58 11.98 6.22 -13.90
C ALA A 58 11.55 6.02 -12.44
N GLU A 59 11.63 7.08 -11.66
CA GLU A 59 11.23 7.09 -10.25
C GLU A 59 10.58 8.42 -9.88
N ALA A 60 9.75 8.38 -8.83
CA ALA A 60 9.10 9.53 -8.23
C ALA A 60 8.93 9.33 -6.72
N MET A 61 8.85 10.44 -5.98
CA MET A 61 8.46 10.41 -4.55
C MET A 61 6.95 10.56 -4.46
N GLN A 62 6.26 9.53 -3.96
CA GLN A 62 4.81 9.47 -3.81
C GLN A 62 4.46 8.65 -2.57
N MET A 63 3.32 8.85 -1.96
CA MET A 63 2.86 8.13 -0.76
C MET A 63 3.92 8.09 0.36
N GLY A 64 4.74 9.15 0.47
CA GLY A 64 5.81 9.27 1.46
C GLY A 64 7.02 8.36 1.23
N THR A 65 7.15 7.74 0.07
CA THR A 65 8.28 6.87 -0.29
C THR A 65 8.67 7.03 -1.77
N ARG A 66 9.75 6.36 -2.16
CA ARG A 66 10.16 6.29 -3.56
C ARG A 66 9.38 5.19 -4.27
N PHE A 67 8.76 5.52 -5.39
CA PHE A 67 8.26 4.58 -6.39
C PHE A 67 9.18 4.55 -7.58
N SER A 68 9.39 3.37 -8.14
CA SER A 68 10.21 3.17 -9.34
C SER A 68 9.55 2.18 -10.29
N ILE A 69 9.75 2.42 -11.60
CA ILE A 69 9.25 1.56 -12.66
C ILE A 69 10.42 1.19 -13.56
N ASN A 70 10.64 -0.11 -13.72
CA ASN A 70 11.59 -0.68 -14.67
C ASN A 70 10.83 -1.40 -15.76
N LEU A 71 10.82 -0.86 -16.96
CA LEU A 71 10.02 -1.31 -18.09
C LEU A 71 10.90 -1.86 -19.20
N TRP A 72 10.68 -3.12 -19.61
CA TRP A 72 11.32 -3.69 -20.81
C TRP A 72 10.55 -3.31 -22.05
N LEU A 73 11.23 -2.64 -23.00
CA LEU A 73 10.60 -2.07 -24.20
C LEU A 73 10.27 -3.12 -25.28
N GLY A 74 11.05 -4.21 -25.36
CA GLY A 74 11.01 -5.04 -26.58
C GLY A 74 11.39 -4.21 -27.81
N ASP A 75 10.53 -4.26 -28.84
CA ASP A 75 10.72 -3.50 -30.07
C ASP A 75 9.98 -2.14 -30.09
N ARG A 76 9.43 -1.72 -28.94
CA ARG A 76 8.63 -0.48 -28.86
C ARG A 76 9.51 0.76 -28.64
N PRO A 77 9.08 1.94 -29.15
CA PRO A 77 9.80 3.20 -28.98
C PRO A 77 9.91 3.61 -27.50
N ALA A 78 11.05 4.18 -27.12
CA ALA A 78 11.27 4.70 -25.75
C ALA A 78 10.26 5.79 -25.37
N SER A 79 9.81 6.61 -26.32
CA SER A 79 8.79 7.66 -26.10
C SER A 79 7.45 7.06 -25.65
N GLU A 80 7.01 5.94 -26.22
CA GLU A 80 5.79 5.26 -25.79
C GLU A 80 5.94 4.66 -24.39
N GLY A 81 7.10 4.04 -24.11
CA GLY A 81 7.42 3.53 -22.80
C GLY A 81 7.47 4.65 -21.74
N GLY A 82 8.08 5.80 -22.07
CA GLY A 82 8.11 6.98 -21.21
C GLY A 82 6.71 7.48 -20.87
N ALA A 83 5.84 7.64 -21.87
CA ALA A 83 4.45 8.05 -21.66
C ALA A 83 3.64 7.02 -20.84
N ALA A 84 3.95 5.73 -20.97
CA ALA A 84 3.32 4.69 -20.15
C ALA A 84 3.74 4.80 -18.68
N ILE A 85 5.02 5.03 -18.40
CA ILE A 85 5.54 5.23 -17.04
C ILE A 85 4.94 6.50 -16.40
N GLU A 86 4.87 7.62 -17.12
CA GLU A 86 4.26 8.85 -16.60
C GLU A 86 2.79 8.61 -16.20
N ALA A 87 2.02 7.90 -17.02
CA ALA A 87 0.65 7.58 -16.70
C ALA A 87 0.53 6.62 -15.49
N ALA A 88 1.45 5.67 -15.34
CA ALA A 88 1.48 4.78 -14.19
C ALA A 88 1.82 5.54 -12.89
N LEU A 89 2.77 6.48 -12.94
CA LEU A 89 3.09 7.35 -11.81
C LEU A 89 1.91 8.29 -11.46
N ALA A 90 1.20 8.81 -12.46
CA ALA A 90 -0.01 9.62 -12.23
C ALA A 90 -1.13 8.81 -11.56
N GLU A 91 -1.24 7.53 -11.86
CA GLU A 91 -2.21 6.63 -11.18
C GLU A 91 -1.86 6.42 -9.71
N ILE A 92 -0.58 6.32 -9.34
CA ILE A 92 -0.15 6.24 -7.93
C ILE A 92 -0.57 7.51 -7.17
N GLU A 93 -0.36 8.69 -7.76
CA GLU A 93 -0.80 9.96 -7.17
C GLU A 93 -2.33 9.97 -6.98
N ARG A 94 -3.10 9.44 -7.94
CA ARG A 94 -4.56 9.33 -7.84
C ARG A 94 -4.97 8.41 -6.68
N VAL A 95 -4.28 7.29 -6.49
CA VAL A 95 -4.50 6.38 -5.35
C VAL A 95 -4.21 7.11 -4.03
N GLU A 96 -3.16 7.91 -3.97
CA GLU A 96 -2.84 8.68 -2.76
C GLU A 96 -3.94 9.70 -2.40
N GLN A 97 -4.60 10.32 -3.40
CA GLN A 97 -5.76 11.19 -3.16
C GLN A 97 -6.98 10.45 -2.59
N ILE A 98 -7.08 9.17 -2.83
CA ILE A 98 -8.18 8.34 -2.29
C ILE A 98 -7.81 7.82 -0.89
N ALA A 99 -6.64 7.22 -0.73
CA ALA A 99 -6.30 6.32 0.36
C ALA A 99 -5.37 6.92 1.45
N SER A 100 -4.90 8.17 1.30
CA SER A 100 -3.98 8.76 2.27
C SER A 100 -4.68 9.23 3.55
N GLU A 101 -4.25 8.75 4.69
CA GLU A 101 -4.64 9.26 6.00
C GLU A 101 -3.96 10.58 6.37
N TRP A 102 -2.94 11.00 5.60
CA TRP A 102 -2.15 12.21 5.84
C TRP A 102 -2.64 13.44 5.07
N ARG A 103 -3.31 13.22 3.94
CA ARG A 103 -3.88 14.30 3.11
C ARG A 103 -5.28 14.65 3.62
N PRO A 104 -5.53 15.86 4.16
CA PRO A 104 -6.85 16.22 4.70
C PRO A 104 -7.98 16.15 3.67
N THR A 105 -7.65 16.32 2.39
CA THR A 105 -8.60 16.31 1.27
C THR A 105 -8.83 14.93 0.68
N SER A 106 -8.11 13.90 1.12
CA SER A 106 -8.31 12.54 0.64
C SER A 106 -9.69 12.02 1.04
N GLU A 107 -10.20 11.07 0.26
CA GLU A 107 -11.49 10.45 0.55
C GLU A 107 -11.47 9.69 1.89
N LEU A 108 -10.39 8.97 2.19
CA LEU A 108 -10.18 8.31 3.49
C LEU A 108 -10.20 9.29 4.66
N SER A 109 -9.53 10.44 4.54
CA SER A 109 -9.52 11.46 5.60
C SER A 109 -10.91 12.07 5.82
N GLN A 110 -11.70 12.22 4.76
CA GLN A 110 -13.10 12.65 4.87
C GLN A 110 -13.99 11.59 5.54
N LEU A 111 -13.75 10.30 5.26
CA LEU A 111 -14.42 9.20 5.97
C LEU A 111 -14.04 9.21 7.45
N ASN A 112 -12.76 9.38 7.78
CA ASN A 112 -12.25 9.49 9.14
C ASN A 112 -12.86 10.69 9.91
N ALA A 113 -13.04 11.83 9.25
CA ALA A 113 -13.67 13.01 9.84
C ALA A 113 -15.16 12.80 10.14
N ASN A 114 -15.82 11.86 9.45
CA ASN A 114 -17.24 11.51 9.64
C ASN A 114 -17.46 10.29 10.57
N ALA A 115 -16.44 9.85 11.30
CA ALA A 115 -16.55 8.70 12.20
C ALA A 115 -17.68 8.88 13.25
N GLY A 116 -18.53 7.85 13.40
CA GLY A 116 -19.76 7.91 14.21
C GLY A 116 -20.95 8.54 13.48
N GLY A 117 -20.76 9.04 12.25
CA GLY A 117 -21.81 9.64 11.43
C GLY A 117 -22.59 8.63 10.56
N PRO A 118 -23.47 9.11 9.67
CA PRO A 118 -24.24 8.27 8.77
C PRO A 118 -23.38 7.62 7.69
N MET A 119 -23.95 6.60 7.03
CA MET A 119 -23.42 6.03 5.79
C MET A 119 -23.23 7.12 4.75
N ARG A 120 -22.18 7.03 3.96
CA ARG A 120 -21.86 7.94 2.86
C ARG A 120 -21.35 7.19 1.64
N PRO A 121 -21.61 7.69 0.43
CA PRO A 121 -21.04 7.10 -0.78
C PRO A 121 -19.51 7.07 -0.71
N LEU A 122 -18.93 5.96 -1.15
CA LEU A 122 -17.50 5.79 -1.33
C LEU A 122 -17.20 5.57 -2.82
N SER A 123 -16.01 5.99 -3.26
CA SER A 123 -15.52 5.58 -4.57
C SER A 123 -15.41 4.06 -4.64
N PRO A 124 -15.56 3.46 -5.82
CA PRO A 124 -15.40 2.02 -5.97
C PRO A 124 -14.05 1.52 -5.44
N GLU A 125 -13.00 2.28 -5.63
CA GLU A 125 -11.65 1.94 -5.19
C GLU A 125 -11.49 1.97 -3.66
N LEU A 126 -11.98 3.00 -2.98
CA LEU A 126 -11.93 3.04 -1.52
C LEU A 126 -12.79 1.94 -0.92
N PHE A 127 -13.97 1.70 -1.50
CA PHE A 127 -14.86 0.62 -1.07
C PHE A 127 -14.17 -0.75 -1.18
N GLU A 128 -13.58 -1.06 -2.33
CA GLU A 128 -12.83 -2.30 -2.58
C GLU A 128 -11.67 -2.44 -1.60
N LEU A 129 -10.86 -1.38 -1.43
CA LEU A 129 -9.69 -1.42 -0.54
C LEU A 129 -10.10 -1.64 0.92
N LEU A 130 -11.19 -1.03 1.38
CA LEU A 130 -11.72 -1.27 2.71
C LEU A 130 -12.31 -2.67 2.86
N GLN A 131 -12.97 -3.20 1.83
CA GLN A 131 -13.49 -4.56 1.84
C GLN A 131 -12.34 -5.59 1.92
N ARG A 132 -11.29 -5.43 1.11
CA ARG A 132 -10.06 -6.26 1.19
C ARG A 132 -9.41 -6.16 2.55
N SER A 133 -9.29 -4.95 3.10
CA SER A 133 -8.75 -4.72 4.45
C SER A 133 -9.52 -5.48 5.52
N LYS A 134 -10.85 -5.54 5.44
CA LYS A 134 -11.67 -6.33 6.39
C LYS A 134 -11.44 -7.83 6.25
N VAL A 135 -11.36 -8.33 5.02
CA VAL A 135 -11.09 -9.76 4.76
C VAL A 135 -9.74 -10.18 5.35
N ILE A 136 -8.71 -9.37 5.13
CA ILE A 136 -7.36 -9.64 5.65
C ILE A 136 -7.32 -9.49 7.18
N ALA A 137 -8.01 -8.48 7.74
CA ALA A 137 -8.10 -8.33 9.19
C ALA A 137 -8.77 -9.53 9.86
N GLU A 138 -9.82 -10.09 9.25
CA GLU A 138 -10.48 -11.30 9.71
C GLU A 138 -9.56 -12.53 9.60
N ALA A 139 -8.94 -12.75 8.44
CA ALA A 139 -8.04 -13.87 8.20
C ALA A 139 -6.83 -13.88 9.14
N THR A 140 -6.33 -12.69 9.50
CA THR A 140 -5.16 -12.52 10.38
C THR A 140 -5.52 -12.39 11.86
N GLY A 141 -6.82 -12.50 12.22
CA GLY A 141 -7.29 -12.34 13.60
C GLY A 141 -7.03 -10.95 14.19
N GLY A 142 -6.92 -9.93 13.33
CA GLY A 142 -6.64 -8.53 13.71
C GLY A 142 -5.14 -8.20 13.84
N ALA A 143 -4.23 -9.09 13.46
CA ALA A 143 -2.81 -8.75 13.36
C ALA A 143 -2.55 -7.66 12.30
N PHE A 144 -3.34 -7.64 11.23
CA PHE A 144 -3.56 -6.46 10.40
C PHE A 144 -4.91 -5.86 10.78
N ASP A 145 -4.94 -4.58 11.14
CA ASP A 145 -6.18 -3.86 11.45
C ASP A 145 -6.09 -2.41 10.93
N PRO A 146 -6.84 -2.05 9.88
CA PRO A 146 -6.80 -0.70 9.31
C PRO A 146 -7.32 0.37 10.28
N SER A 147 -8.08 -0.01 11.32
CA SER A 147 -8.60 0.93 12.31
C SER A 147 -7.58 1.33 13.38
N PHE A 148 -6.39 0.75 13.32
CA PHE A 148 -5.30 1.03 14.26
C PHE A 148 -4.76 2.47 14.19
N TYR A 149 -4.99 3.19 13.10
CA TYR A 149 -4.41 4.52 12.88
C TYR A 149 -4.70 5.52 14.01
N GLY A 150 -5.87 5.43 14.67
CA GLY A 150 -6.20 6.27 15.82
C GLY A 150 -5.18 6.16 16.97
N VAL A 151 -4.62 4.98 17.19
CA VAL A 151 -3.53 4.70 18.13
C VAL A 151 -2.18 4.96 17.47
N GLY A 152 -2.00 4.49 16.23
CA GLY A 152 -0.74 4.60 15.49
C GLY A 152 -0.23 6.05 15.38
N GLN A 153 -1.12 7.03 15.21
CA GLN A 153 -0.75 8.44 15.12
C GLN A 153 -0.15 9.04 16.42
N LEU A 154 -0.27 8.34 17.57
CA LEU A 154 0.39 8.74 18.81
C LEU A 154 1.90 8.51 18.75
N TRP A 155 2.32 7.53 17.96
CA TRP A 155 3.71 7.16 17.81
C TRP A 155 4.40 8.05 16.77
N LYS A 156 5.54 8.61 17.16
CA LYS A 156 6.44 9.36 16.29
C LYS A 156 7.75 8.60 16.19
N PHE A 157 8.30 8.51 14.98
CA PHE A 157 9.55 7.79 14.73
C PHE A 157 10.66 8.72 14.23
N ASP A 158 10.58 9.99 14.64
CA ASP A 158 11.58 11.00 14.34
C ASP A 158 12.73 10.95 15.37
N PRO A 159 13.92 11.46 15.03
CA PRO A 159 15.02 11.56 15.99
C PRO A 159 14.60 12.31 17.26
N GLY A 160 14.85 11.70 18.44
CA GLY A 160 14.47 12.29 19.72
C GLY A 160 13.02 12.06 20.15
N ALA A 161 12.27 11.25 19.42
CA ALA A 161 10.91 10.87 19.81
C ALA A 161 10.89 10.14 21.17
N THR A 162 9.75 10.27 21.85
CA THR A 162 9.47 9.55 23.10
C THR A 162 8.21 8.73 22.93
N PRO A 163 8.08 7.58 23.62
CA PRO A 163 6.88 6.78 23.56
C PRO A 163 5.68 7.58 24.12
N PRO A 164 4.46 7.38 23.59
CA PRO A 164 3.25 7.95 24.17
C PRO A 164 3.02 7.39 25.57
N LYS A 165 2.25 8.10 26.37
CA LYS A 165 1.88 7.62 27.72
C LYS A 165 0.92 6.43 27.62
N PRO A 166 1.02 5.46 28.53
CA PRO A 166 0.12 4.30 28.55
C PRO A 166 -1.37 4.68 28.55
N GLU A 167 -1.72 5.78 29.27
CA GLU A 167 -3.08 6.28 29.37
C GLU A 167 -3.59 6.82 28.03
N GLU A 168 -2.72 7.42 27.19
CA GLU A 168 -3.08 7.93 25.87
C GLU A 168 -3.39 6.79 24.92
N ILE A 169 -2.63 5.68 24.98
CA ILE A 169 -2.88 4.45 24.24
C ILE A 169 -4.20 3.82 24.70
N SER A 170 -4.34 3.56 25.99
CA SER A 170 -5.53 2.92 26.57
C SER A 170 -6.81 3.67 26.27
N ALA A 171 -6.76 5.02 26.26
CA ALA A 171 -7.90 5.87 25.92
C ALA A 171 -8.40 5.69 24.49
N LYS A 172 -7.56 5.20 23.57
CA LYS A 172 -7.91 5.02 22.16
C LYS A 172 -8.02 3.57 21.72
N LEU A 173 -7.48 2.62 22.49
CA LEU A 173 -7.39 1.22 22.08
C LEU A 173 -8.78 0.59 21.81
N HIS A 174 -9.84 1.02 22.51
CA HIS A 174 -11.22 0.57 22.30
C HIS A 174 -11.79 0.97 20.93
N LEU A 175 -11.15 1.90 20.21
CA LEU A 175 -11.50 2.32 18.85
C LEU A 175 -10.85 1.43 17.76
N VAL A 176 -9.88 0.59 18.14
CA VAL A 176 -9.26 -0.39 17.24
C VAL A 176 -10.20 -1.58 17.11
N ASP A 177 -10.92 -1.63 16.00
CA ASP A 177 -11.91 -2.67 15.73
C ASP A 177 -12.33 -2.61 14.26
N TRP A 178 -11.69 -3.38 13.42
CA TRP A 178 -12.02 -3.46 12.01
C TRP A 178 -13.48 -3.87 11.72
N ARG A 179 -14.14 -4.54 12.69
CA ARG A 179 -15.55 -4.94 12.57
C ARG A 179 -16.49 -3.75 12.58
N ALA A 180 -16.06 -2.62 13.19
CA ALA A 180 -16.80 -1.37 13.21
C ALA A 180 -16.68 -0.55 11.90
N ILE A 181 -16.01 -1.08 10.88
CA ILE A 181 -16.06 -0.58 9.50
C ILE A 181 -17.30 -1.21 8.85
N GLU A 182 -18.31 -0.42 8.60
CA GLU A 182 -19.55 -0.87 7.95
C GLU A 182 -19.54 -0.49 6.48
N LEU A 183 -19.76 -1.47 5.61
CA LEU A 183 -19.82 -1.33 4.16
C LEU A 183 -21.11 -1.96 3.65
N ASP A 184 -21.82 -1.26 2.78
CA ASP A 184 -23.01 -1.77 2.09
C ASP A 184 -22.70 -2.01 0.61
N PRO A 185 -22.52 -3.26 0.17
CA PRO A 185 -22.20 -3.59 -1.21
C PRO A 185 -23.32 -3.27 -2.21
N ASN A 186 -24.57 -3.13 -1.74
CA ASN A 186 -25.70 -2.81 -2.63
C ASN A 186 -25.73 -1.34 -3.01
N THR A 187 -25.24 -0.46 -2.13
CA THR A 187 -25.29 1.00 -2.33
C THR A 187 -23.92 1.62 -2.54
N GLY A 188 -22.80 0.88 -2.34
CA GLY A 188 -21.44 1.41 -2.39
C GLY A 188 -21.16 2.43 -1.28
N GLN A 189 -21.89 2.35 -0.16
CA GLN A 189 -21.74 3.26 0.96
C GLN A 189 -20.93 2.62 2.10
N GLY A 190 -20.31 3.47 2.91
CA GLY A 190 -19.58 3.03 4.10
C GLY A 190 -19.61 4.04 5.23
N ARG A 191 -19.34 3.57 6.44
CA ARG A 191 -19.14 4.42 7.63
C ARG A 191 -18.23 3.74 8.65
N LEU A 192 -17.72 4.55 9.55
CA LEU A 192 -17.06 4.12 10.79
C LEU A 192 -18.09 4.27 11.93
N GLN A 193 -18.43 3.16 12.59
CA GLN A 193 -19.51 3.15 13.59
C GLN A 193 -19.14 3.92 14.87
N LYS A 194 -17.86 3.91 15.27
CA LYS A 194 -17.44 4.49 16.55
C LYS A 194 -16.98 5.95 16.34
N PRO A 195 -17.54 6.93 17.08
CA PRO A 195 -17.04 8.30 17.07
C PRO A 195 -15.55 8.36 17.44
N GLY A 196 -14.76 9.11 16.69
CA GLY A 196 -13.32 9.23 16.92
C GLY A 196 -12.45 8.08 16.39
N MET A 197 -13.05 7.02 15.83
CA MET A 197 -12.35 5.98 15.09
C MET A 197 -11.61 6.56 13.88
N LYS A 198 -10.44 6.05 13.58
CA LYS A 198 -9.67 6.47 12.40
C LYS A 198 -9.04 5.28 11.71
N LEU A 199 -9.15 5.27 10.39
CA LEU A 199 -8.49 4.30 9.53
C LEU A 199 -7.18 4.86 9.00
N GLY A 200 -6.19 3.98 8.87
CA GLY A 200 -4.98 4.22 8.10
C GLY A 200 -4.76 3.04 7.16
N LEU A 201 -4.43 3.33 5.93
CA LEU A 201 -4.24 2.33 4.89
C LEU A 201 -2.76 2.17 4.48
N GLY A 202 -1.83 2.75 5.26
CA GLY A 202 -0.40 2.72 4.96
C GLY A 202 0.23 1.32 4.86
N ALA A 203 -0.46 0.29 5.38
CA ALA A 203 -0.03 -1.11 5.34
C ALA A 203 -0.75 -1.95 4.24
N ILE A 204 -1.41 -1.30 3.28
CA ILE A 204 -2.08 -1.94 2.13
C ILE A 204 -2.12 -1.02 0.90
N ALA A 205 -2.15 0.30 1.11
CA ALA A 205 -2.34 1.26 0.03
C ALA A 205 -1.11 1.42 -0.87
N LYS A 206 0.11 1.16 -0.37
CA LYS A 206 1.32 1.16 -1.20
C LYS A 206 1.27 0.02 -2.21
N GLY A 207 0.95 -1.20 -1.74
CA GLY A 207 0.73 -2.36 -2.58
C GLY A 207 -0.37 -2.12 -3.62
N TYR A 208 -1.48 -1.50 -3.21
CA TYR A 208 -2.54 -1.11 -4.14
C TYR A 208 -2.07 -0.11 -5.20
N GLY A 209 -1.28 0.89 -4.82
CA GLY A 209 -0.65 1.82 -5.76
C GLY A 209 0.26 1.12 -6.78
N VAL A 210 1.05 0.13 -6.32
CA VAL A 210 1.89 -0.71 -7.17
C VAL A 210 1.06 -1.51 -8.18
N ASP A 211 0.00 -2.18 -7.73
CA ASP A 211 -0.90 -2.96 -8.61
C ASP A 211 -1.61 -2.07 -9.64
N ARG A 212 -2.09 -0.89 -9.22
CA ARG A 212 -2.75 0.06 -10.12
C ARG A 212 -1.80 0.59 -11.19
N ALA A 213 -0.57 0.92 -10.81
CA ALA A 213 0.47 1.34 -11.75
C ALA A 213 0.81 0.22 -12.75
N ALA A 214 0.97 -1.01 -12.28
CA ALA A 214 1.21 -2.18 -13.13
C ALA A 214 0.06 -2.39 -14.13
N LEU A 215 -1.19 -2.26 -13.68
CA LEU A 215 -2.36 -2.35 -14.55
C LEU A 215 -2.35 -1.28 -15.67
N VAL A 216 -1.98 -0.04 -15.35
CA VAL A 216 -1.86 1.04 -16.35
C VAL A 216 -0.81 0.68 -17.41
N LEU A 217 0.33 0.11 -17.03
CA LEU A 217 1.35 -0.35 -17.96
C LEU A 217 0.83 -1.44 -18.87
N VAL A 218 0.13 -2.46 -18.34
CA VAL A 218 -0.49 -3.54 -19.11
C VAL A 218 -1.53 -3.00 -20.10
N GLN A 219 -2.41 -2.09 -19.66
CA GLN A 219 -3.43 -1.46 -20.52
C GLN A 219 -2.82 -0.67 -21.67
N ARG A 220 -1.58 -0.18 -21.50
CA ARG A 220 -0.80 0.49 -22.54
C ARG A 220 0.04 -0.48 -23.39
N GLY A 221 -0.11 -1.79 -23.19
CA GLY A 221 0.56 -2.85 -23.94
C GLY A 221 1.98 -3.16 -23.48
N PHE A 222 2.38 -2.75 -22.29
CA PHE A 222 3.68 -3.06 -21.71
C PHE A 222 3.53 -4.13 -20.61
N ASN A 223 3.61 -5.39 -21.01
CA ASN A 223 3.38 -6.54 -20.12
C ASN A 223 4.63 -7.00 -19.34
N ASN A 224 5.78 -6.41 -19.61
CA ASN A 224 7.05 -6.86 -19.04
C ASN A 224 7.69 -5.72 -18.24
N HIS A 225 7.43 -5.68 -16.93
CA HIS A 225 7.87 -4.59 -16.06
C HIS A 225 8.01 -5.02 -14.62
N ILE A 226 8.69 -4.18 -13.85
CA ILE A 226 8.69 -4.17 -12.39
C ILE A 226 8.19 -2.80 -11.95
N VAL A 227 7.21 -2.77 -11.06
CA VAL A 227 6.81 -1.59 -10.28
C VAL A 227 7.20 -1.84 -8.84
N GLU A 228 7.93 -0.89 -8.23
CA GLU A 228 8.37 -0.97 -6.83
C GLU A 228 8.02 0.33 -6.11
N GLY A 229 7.51 0.23 -4.88
CA GLY A 229 7.19 1.37 -4.03
C GLY A 229 7.47 1.07 -2.55
N GLY A 230 8.63 1.57 -2.04
CA GLY A 230 8.96 1.47 -0.61
C GLY A 230 9.09 0.05 -0.07
N GLY A 231 9.53 -0.89 -0.89
CA GLY A 231 9.69 -2.30 -0.54
C GLY A 231 8.55 -3.20 -1.04
N ASP A 232 7.51 -2.62 -1.64
CA ASP A 232 6.42 -3.36 -2.26
C ASP A 232 6.70 -3.47 -3.76
N THR A 233 6.81 -4.68 -4.27
CA THR A 233 7.20 -4.93 -5.66
C THR A 233 6.16 -5.80 -6.34
N TYR A 234 5.71 -5.39 -7.53
CA TYR A 234 5.00 -6.26 -8.46
C TYR A 234 5.84 -6.49 -9.71
N VAL A 235 5.91 -7.73 -10.12
CA VAL A 235 6.64 -8.18 -11.31
C VAL A 235 5.64 -8.67 -12.34
N SER A 236 5.67 -8.12 -13.56
CA SER A 236 4.85 -8.56 -14.67
C SER A 236 5.70 -9.15 -15.79
N GLY A 237 5.26 -10.29 -16.31
CA GLY A 237 5.88 -10.97 -17.44
C GLY A 237 7.35 -11.29 -17.25
N THR A 238 8.12 -11.18 -18.34
CA THR A 238 9.52 -11.59 -18.40
C THR A 238 10.40 -10.52 -19.08
N LYS A 239 11.70 -10.55 -18.83
CA LYS A 239 12.68 -9.75 -19.57
C LYS A 239 13.37 -10.61 -20.62
N ALA A 240 13.10 -10.34 -21.90
CA ALA A 240 13.64 -11.14 -23.03
C ALA A 240 13.45 -12.66 -22.84
N GLY A 241 12.26 -13.07 -22.41
CA GLY A 241 11.89 -14.47 -22.20
C GLY A 241 12.42 -15.12 -20.92
N LYS A 242 13.08 -14.36 -20.03
CA LYS A 242 13.60 -14.85 -18.74
C LYS A 242 12.84 -14.19 -17.58
N PRO A 243 12.56 -14.92 -16.49
CA PRO A 243 12.01 -14.33 -15.28
C PRO A 243 12.88 -13.15 -14.79
N TRP A 244 12.22 -12.17 -14.20
CA TRP A 244 12.92 -11.11 -13.49
C TRP A 244 13.56 -11.66 -12.21
N MET A 245 14.72 -11.11 -11.83
CA MET A 245 15.39 -11.49 -10.59
C MET A 245 15.16 -10.41 -9.54
N VAL A 246 14.40 -10.72 -8.50
CA VAL A 246 14.10 -9.81 -7.39
C VAL A 246 14.96 -10.18 -6.19
N GLY A 247 15.79 -9.25 -5.72
CA GLY A 247 16.65 -9.46 -4.56
C GLY A 247 15.94 -9.27 -3.24
N ILE A 248 16.06 -10.20 -2.31
CA ILE A 248 15.68 -10.02 -0.91
C ILE A 248 16.81 -9.27 -0.22
N GLN A 249 16.54 -8.08 0.32
CA GLN A 249 17.55 -7.26 0.98
C GLN A 249 17.99 -7.88 2.32
N ARG A 250 19.26 -7.78 2.62
CA ARG A 250 19.79 -8.10 3.96
C ARG A 250 19.49 -6.98 4.95
N PRO A 251 18.96 -7.28 6.15
CA PRO A 251 18.71 -6.25 7.16
C PRO A 251 19.97 -5.77 7.88
N ASP A 252 21.04 -6.59 7.90
CA ASP A 252 22.26 -6.39 8.70
C ASP A 252 23.38 -5.67 7.94
N ARG A 253 23.35 -5.67 6.61
CA ARG A 253 24.39 -5.08 5.76
C ARG A 253 23.92 -4.86 4.33
N PRO A 254 24.60 -4.01 3.54
CA PRO A 254 24.30 -3.86 2.12
C PRO A 254 24.38 -5.17 1.33
N GLY A 255 23.48 -5.33 0.38
CA GLY A 255 23.43 -6.47 -0.54
C GLY A 255 22.20 -7.36 -0.36
N SER A 256 22.06 -8.33 -1.26
CA SER A 256 20.94 -9.27 -1.23
C SER A 256 21.28 -10.51 -0.42
N LEU A 257 20.30 -11.00 0.34
CA LEU A 257 20.35 -12.30 1.02
C LEU A 257 20.25 -13.44 0.00
N ALA A 258 19.26 -13.32 -0.87
CA ALA A 258 18.95 -14.25 -1.95
C ALA A 258 18.25 -13.48 -3.07
N ALA A 259 17.99 -14.14 -4.20
CA ALA A 259 17.16 -13.61 -5.26
C ALA A 259 16.05 -14.60 -5.62
N ILE A 260 14.91 -14.06 -6.04
CA ILE A 260 13.73 -14.83 -6.44
C ILE A 260 13.52 -14.63 -7.93
N PRO A 261 13.61 -15.67 -8.76
CA PRO A 261 13.12 -15.61 -10.13
C PRO A 261 11.60 -15.40 -10.13
N SER A 262 11.11 -14.33 -10.74
CA SER A 262 9.71 -13.93 -10.62
C SER A 262 9.09 -13.50 -11.93
N SER A 263 7.82 -13.86 -12.11
CA SER A 263 6.90 -13.42 -13.17
C SER A 263 5.49 -13.38 -12.57
N ASP A 264 4.74 -12.35 -12.91
CA ASP A 264 3.31 -12.19 -12.58
C ASP A 264 2.95 -12.44 -11.09
N ARG A 265 3.73 -11.84 -10.21
CA ARG A 265 3.54 -11.95 -8.75
C ARG A 265 4.10 -10.74 -7.99
N ALA A 266 3.61 -10.57 -6.78
CA ALA A 266 4.11 -9.57 -5.86
C ALA A 266 5.14 -10.13 -4.87
N ILE A 267 6.05 -9.27 -4.43
CA ILE A 267 7.08 -9.54 -3.42
C ILE A 267 7.17 -8.28 -2.57
N VAL A 268 6.75 -8.37 -1.32
CA VAL A 268 6.68 -7.23 -0.41
C VAL A 268 7.48 -7.50 0.85
N THR A 269 8.24 -6.52 1.29
CA THR A 269 9.09 -6.65 2.49
C THR A 269 8.75 -5.61 3.55
N SER A 270 8.32 -6.07 4.70
CA SER A 270 8.21 -5.30 5.95
C SER A 270 9.45 -5.53 6.80
N GLY A 271 10.17 -4.44 7.16
CA GLY A 271 11.39 -4.53 7.97
C GLY A 271 11.36 -3.54 9.13
N ASP A 272 11.62 -4.01 10.34
CA ASP A 272 11.62 -3.17 11.54
C ASP A 272 12.87 -2.30 11.70
N TYR A 273 13.90 -2.55 10.87
CA TYR A 273 15.12 -1.76 10.81
C TYR A 273 14.94 -0.43 10.08
N GLN A 274 13.85 -0.23 9.36
CA GLN A 274 13.62 0.96 8.53
C GLN A 274 13.27 2.19 9.36
N ARG A 275 12.44 2.05 10.40
CA ARG A 275 12.00 3.16 11.25
C ARG A 275 11.92 2.69 12.71
N PHE A 276 12.75 3.30 13.57
CA PHE A 276 12.73 3.08 15.02
C PHE A 276 13.35 4.28 15.73
N PHE A 277 13.09 4.39 17.02
CA PHE A 277 13.82 5.29 17.90
C PHE A 277 14.25 4.54 19.16
N GLU A 278 15.22 5.07 19.87
CA GLU A 278 15.66 4.56 21.17
C GLU A 278 15.29 5.56 22.27
N PHE A 279 14.71 5.08 23.34
CA PHE A 279 14.38 5.87 24.52
C PHE A 279 14.69 5.09 25.78
N GLN A 280 15.50 5.65 26.67
CA GLN A 280 15.95 5.03 27.95
C GLN A 280 16.51 3.61 27.76
N GLY A 281 17.33 3.40 26.72
CA GLY A 281 17.96 2.12 26.41
C GLY A 281 17.03 1.06 25.84
N LYS A 282 15.76 1.40 25.54
CA LYS A 282 14.81 0.51 24.88
C LYS A 282 14.56 0.98 23.45
N ARG A 283 14.55 0.04 22.51
CA ARG A 283 14.23 0.26 21.10
C ARG A 283 12.72 0.15 20.86
N TYR A 284 12.18 1.09 20.09
CA TYR A 284 10.78 1.15 19.69
C TYR A 284 10.72 1.17 18.17
N ALA A 285 10.35 0.05 17.57
CA ALA A 285 10.18 -0.09 16.12
C ALA A 285 8.78 0.35 15.68
N HIS A 286 8.63 0.70 14.41
CA HIS A 286 7.37 1.22 13.86
C HIS A 286 6.29 0.16 13.63
N ILE A 287 6.62 -1.13 13.73
CA ILE A 287 5.64 -2.21 13.64
C ILE A 287 4.98 -2.36 15.00
N LEU A 288 3.72 -1.99 15.06
CA LEU A 288 2.92 -1.92 16.29
C LEU A 288 1.90 -3.05 16.32
N ASP A 289 1.65 -3.60 17.52
CA ASP A 289 0.64 -4.62 17.74
C ASP A 289 -0.74 -3.94 17.92
N PRO A 290 -1.71 -4.16 17.03
CA PRO A 290 -3.04 -3.57 17.13
C PRO A 290 -3.78 -3.95 18.43
N ALA A 291 -3.49 -5.12 18.99
CA ALA A 291 -4.12 -5.59 20.21
C ALA A 291 -3.66 -4.83 21.46
N THR A 292 -2.42 -4.33 21.46
CA THR A 292 -1.82 -3.69 22.64
C THR A 292 -1.58 -2.19 22.45
N GLY A 293 -1.45 -1.74 21.21
CA GLY A 293 -1.08 -0.37 20.86
C GLY A 293 0.42 -0.08 21.00
N TRP A 294 1.25 -1.08 21.31
CA TRP A 294 2.69 -0.98 21.53
C TRP A 294 3.48 -1.64 20.41
N PRO A 295 4.76 -1.25 20.20
CA PRO A 295 5.65 -2.00 19.32
C PRO A 295 5.75 -3.46 19.73
N ILE A 296 5.91 -4.33 18.73
CA ILE A 296 6.18 -5.75 18.97
C ILE A 296 7.44 -5.87 19.84
N PRO A 297 7.40 -6.61 20.94
CA PRO A 297 8.56 -6.87 21.78
C PRO A 297 9.72 -7.44 20.96
N GLU A 298 10.95 -7.00 21.22
CA GLU A 298 12.12 -7.34 20.40
C GLU A 298 12.32 -8.85 20.28
N GLU A 299 12.11 -9.59 21.37
CA GLU A 299 12.21 -11.06 21.42
C GLU A 299 11.17 -11.79 20.56
N ARG A 300 10.08 -11.13 20.18
CA ARG A 300 9.03 -11.68 19.28
C ARG A 300 9.06 -11.08 17.88
N SER A 301 9.89 -10.09 17.62
CA SER A 301 9.90 -9.41 16.34
C SER A 301 10.82 -10.07 15.31
N ALA A 302 10.47 -9.93 14.05
CA ALA A 302 11.38 -10.24 12.94
C ALA A 302 12.22 -9.01 12.57
N GLN A 303 13.43 -9.22 12.08
CA GLN A 303 14.19 -8.15 11.44
C GLN A 303 13.58 -7.81 10.08
N SER A 304 13.18 -8.83 9.32
CA SER A 304 12.61 -8.69 7.98
C SER A 304 11.59 -9.78 7.71
N VAL A 305 10.48 -9.40 7.10
CA VAL A 305 9.43 -10.29 6.61
C VAL A 305 9.18 -9.97 5.15
N THR A 306 9.50 -10.90 4.27
CA THR A 306 9.18 -10.83 2.85
C THR A 306 8.03 -11.78 2.57
N VAL A 307 6.92 -11.29 2.07
CA VAL A 307 5.75 -12.08 1.66
C VAL A 307 5.60 -12.01 0.16
N LEU A 308 5.30 -13.14 -0.45
CA LEU A 308 4.97 -13.26 -1.85
C LEU A 308 3.48 -13.63 -1.96
N ALA A 309 2.77 -12.94 -2.86
CA ALA A 309 1.36 -13.18 -3.14
C ALA A 309 1.06 -12.90 -4.62
N LYS A 310 -0.19 -13.10 -5.02
CA LYS A 310 -0.64 -12.85 -6.39
C LYS A 310 -0.57 -11.37 -6.75
N ASP A 311 -0.88 -10.47 -5.82
CA ASP A 311 -0.84 -9.03 -6.00
C ASP A 311 -0.18 -8.32 -4.82
N ALA A 312 0.27 -7.07 -5.04
CA ALA A 312 1.02 -6.31 -4.07
C ALA A 312 0.12 -5.77 -2.94
N THR A 313 -1.16 -5.59 -3.21
CA THR A 313 -2.16 -5.14 -2.22
C THR A 313 -2.24 -6.13 -1.05
N ASP A 314 -2.46 -7.41 -1.37
CA ASP A 314 -2.54 -8.47 -0.36
C ASP A 314 -1.17 -8.73 0.27
N ALA A 315 -0.09 -8.75 -0.52
CA ALA A 315 1.26 -8.96 -0.02
C ALA A 315 1.68 -7.90 1.02
N ASP A 316 1.35 -6.60 0.82
CA ASP A 316 1.67 -5.51 1.77
C ASP A 316 0.94 -5.73 3.11
N ALA A 317 -0.36 -6.03 3.06
CA ALA A 317 -1.14 -6.27 4.26
C ALA A 317 -0.71 -7.55 5.00
N TYR A 318 -0.47 -8.64 4.29
CA TYR A 318 0.02 -9.88 4.90
C TYR A 318 1.45 -9.77 5.43
N ALA A 319 2.35 -9.04 4.76
CA ALA A 319 3.70 -8.81 5.28
C ALA A 319 3.65 -8.07 6.63
N THR A 320 2.77 -7.07 6.74
CA THR A 320 2.52 -6.37 8.01
C THR A 320 1.95 -7.32 9.07
N ALA A 321 0.91 -8.10 8.74
CA ALA A 321 0.30 -9.05 9.67
C ALA A 321 1.30 -10.10 10.17
N VAL A 322 2.08 -10.69 9.27
CA VAL A 322 3.11 -11.71 9.58
C VAL A 322 4.18 -11.11 10.49
N ALA A 323 4.59 -9.86 10.24
CA ALA A 323 5.54 -9.16 11.11
C ALA A 323 4.95 -8.94 12.53
N VAL A 324 3.67 -8.63 12.66
CA VAL A 324 2.97 -8.51 13.95
C VAL A 324 2.86 -9.85 14.67
N MET A 325 2.59 -10.93 13.96
CA MET A 325 2.53 -12.30 14.53
C MET A 325 3.89 -12.78 15.05
N GLY A 326 4.98 -12.29 14.48
CA GLY A 326 6.35 -12.74 14.74
C GLY A 326 6.74 -13.99 13.93
N PRO A 327 8.04 -14.39 13.97
CA PRO A 327 8.61 -15.37 13.04
C PRO A 327 7.88 -16.71 13.01
N GLU A 328 7.69 -17.34 14.16
CA GLU A 328 7.15 -18.70 14.23
C GLU A 328 5.66 -18.74 13.87
N LYS A 329 4.85 -17.85 14.47
CA LYS A 329 3.40 -17.80 14.20
C LYS A 329 3.14 -17.27 12.79
N GLY A 330 3.94 -16.30 12.33
CA GLY A 330 3.84 -15.76 10.99
C GLY A 330 4.17 -16.82 9.92
N MET A 331 5.22 -17.62 10.10
CA MET A 331 5.52 -18.74 9.19
C MET A 331 4.43 -19.79 9.21
N ALA A 332 3.92 -20.16 10.39
CA ALA A 332 2.82 -21.11 10.49
C ALA A 332 1.54 -20.60 9.80
N PHE A 333 1.28 -19.29 9.87
CA PHE A 333 0.17 -18.65 9.16
C PHE A 333 0.38 -18.76 7.63
N VAL A 334 1.56 -18.45 7.13
CA VAL A 334 1.88 -18.53 5.70
C VAL A 334 1.73 -19.96 5.18
N GLU A 335 2.28 -20.94 5.90
CA GLU A 335 2.18 -22.37 5.51
C GLU A 335 0.73 -22.92 5.50
N ALA A 336 -0.19 -22.27 6.24
CA ALA A 336 -1.61 -22.60 6.22
C ALA A 336 -2.39 -21.91 5.07
N HIS A 337 -1.76 -21.00 4.33
CA HIS A 337 -2.39 -20.23 3.25
C HIS A 337 -1.64 -20.50 1.94
N PRO A 338 -2.15 -21.37 1.06
CA PRO A 338 -1.43 -21.84 -0.13
C PRO A 338 -1.13 -20.73 -1.17
N ASP A 339 -1.83 -19.61 -1.08
CA ASP A 339 -1.61 -18.46 -1.96
C ASP A 339 -0.48 -17.53 -1.47
N LEU A 340 0.13 -17.85 -0.32
CA LEU A 340 1.20 -17.08 0.28
C LEU A 340 2.50 -17.88 0.37
N GLU A 341 3.61 -17.19 0.15
CA GLU A 341 4.96 -17.69 0.45
C GLU A 341 5.73 -16.62 1.23
N ALA A 342 6.72 -17.01 2.02
CA ALA A 342 7.50 -16.04 2.78
C ALA A 342 8.96 -16.40 3.00
N VAL A 343 9.76 -15.34 3.21
CA VAL A 343 11.09 -15.39 3.81
C VAL A 343 11.08 -14.50 5.05
N ILE A 344 11.36 -15.06 6.21
CA ILE A 344 11.39 -14.33 7.49
C ILE A 344 12.81 -14.41 8.06
N ILE A 345 13.37 -13.29 8.45
CA ILE A 345 14.66 -13.21 9.16
C ILE A 345 14.36 -12.82 10.60
N ASN A 346 14.62 -13.72 11.54
CA ASN A 346 14.39 -13.48 12.96
C ASN A 346 15.51 -12.60 13.57
N ARG A 347 15.39 -12.30 14.86
CA ARG A 347 16.38 -11.47 15.58
C ARG A 347 17.77 -12.09 15.69
N ALA A 348 17.89 -13.40 15.70
CA ALA A 348 19.16 -14.10 15.68
C ALA A 348 19.84 -14.10 14.29
N GLY A 349 19.15 -13.59 13.25
CA GLY A 349 19.63 -13.63 11.86
C GLY A 349 19.36 -14.97 11.18
N GLU A 350 18.58 -15.85 11.79
CA GLU A 350 18.16 -17.11 11.17
C GLU A 350 17.10 -16.84 10.11
N VAL A 351 17.24 -17.53 8.98
CA VAL A 351 16.36 -17.37 7.81
C VAL A 351 15.39 -18.52 7.75
N MET A 352 14.11 -18.21 7.88
CA MET A 352 13.01 -19.13 7.69
C MET A 352 12.41 -18.91 6.29
N VAL A 353 12.16 -19.99 5.56
CA VAL A 353 11.61 -19.96 4.20
C VAL A 353 10.44 -20.92 4.13
N SER A 354 9.30 -20.50 3.56
CA SER A 354 8.16 -21.38 3.31
C SER A 354 8.53 -22.50 2.35
N LYS A 355 7.91 -23.66 2.50
CA LYS A 355 8.30 -24.91 1.82
C LYS A 355 8.30 -24.77 0.31
N ASP A 356 7.28 -24.15 -0.26
CA ASP A 356 7.10 -24.05 -1.71
C ASP A 356 8.05 -23.03 -2.33
N LEU A 357 8.49 -22.02 -1.57
CA LEU A 357 9.47 -21.03 -2.02
C LEU A 357 10.91 -21.54 -1.95
N GLN A 358 11.24 -22.42 -1.00
CA GLN A 358 12.59 -22.88 -0.74
C GLN A 358 13.36 -23.40 -1.98
N PRO A 359 12.74 -24.20 -2.87
CA PRO A 359 13.44 -24.70 -4.08
C PRO A 359 13.75 -23.63 -5.11
N THR A 360 13.05 -22.49 -5.08
CA THR A 360 13.14 -21.44 -6.11
C THR A 360 14.16 -20.35 -5.77
N LEU A 361 14.61 -20.27 -4.51
CA LEU A 361 15.55 -19.26 -4.06
C LEU A 361 16.93 -19.46 -4.67
N VAL A 362 17.47 -18.38 -5.25
CA VAL A 362 18.86 -18.33 -5.75
C VAL A 362 19.72 -17.65 -4.68
N TRP A 363 20.51 -18.45 -4.00
CA TRP A 363 21.45 -17.96 -3.01
C TRP A 363 22.73 -17.44 -3.68
N PRO A 364 23.35 -16.36 -3.17
CA PRO A 364 24.65 -15.94 -3.67
C PRO A 364 25.67 -17.05 -3.44
N PRO A 365 26.65 -17.20 -4.35
CA PRO A 365 27.72 -18.18 -4.16
C PRO A 365 28.40 -17.94 -2.80
N THR A 366 28.46 -18.98 -1.96
CA THR A 366 29.25 -18.94 -0.72
C THR A 366 30.68 -18.63 -1.12
N LYS A 367 31.19 -17.44 -0.77
CA LYS A 367 32.64 -17.22 -0.80
C LYS A 367 33.27 -18.26 0.12
N ALA A 368 34.04 -19.16 -0.44
CA ALA A 368 34.90 -20.03 0.36
C ALA A 368 35.66 -19.14 1.37
N PRO A 369 35.79 -19.55 2.64
CA PRO A 369 36.54 -18.78 3.59
C PRO A 369 37.92 -18.53 2.98
N ALA A 370 38.35 -17.27 2.91
CA ALA A 370 39.67 -16.90 2.46
C ALA A 370 40.67 -17.49 3.48
N GLY A 371 41.22 -18.65 3.18
CA GLY A 371 42.18 -19.28 4.09
C GLY A 371 42.29 -20.79 4.05
N ALA A 372 41.87 -21.47 2.98
CA ALA A 372 42.27 -22.88 2.80
C ALA A 372 43.07 -22.97 1.49
N ASP A 373 44.36 -23.31 1.68
CA ASP A 373 45.29 -23.78 0.68
C ASP A 373 45.79 -22.75 -0.37
N ASP A 374 46.74 -21.91 0.08
CA ASP A 374 47.84 -21.47 -0.76
C ASP A 374 49.03 -22.45 -0.52
N PRO A 375 49.27 -23.41 -1.40
CA PRO A 375 50.41 -24.34 -1.26
C PRO A 375 51.78 -23.68 -1.46
N ALA A 376 51.85 -22.37 -1.65
CA ALA A 376 53.08 -21.62 -1.94
C ALA A 376 53.77 -21.04 -0.69
N ARG A 377 53.30 -21.28 0.53
CA ARG A 377 53.97 -20.82 1.76
C ARG A 377 54.64 -21.96 2.51
N ALA A 378 55.58 -22.64 1.85
CA ALA A 378 56.56 -23.47 2.55
C ALA A 378 57.57 -22.56 3.30
N PRO A 379 57.91 -22.82 4.58
CA PRO A 379 58.90 -22.04 5.30
C PRO A 379 60.28 -22.30 4.71
N THR A 380 60.86 -21.28 4.10
CA THR A 380 62.30 -21.28 3.79
C THR A 380 63.11 -21.36 5.10
N LYS A 381 63.75 -22.48 5.34
CA LYS A 381 64.85 -22.61 6.34
C LYS A 381 66.01 -21.76 5.87
N SER A 382 66.34 -20.75 6.66
CA SER A 382 67.61 -20.03 6.54
C SER A 382 68.71 -20.81 7.28
N PRO A 383 69.99 -20.75 6.81
CA PRO A 383 71.13 -21.51 7.32
C PRO A 383 71.65 -21.05 8.70
#